data_66e259bbe932c2733bc18414f0ffdc46
#
_entry.id   66e259bbe932c2733bc18414f0ffdc46
#
_cell.length_a   1.000
_cell.length_b   1.000
_cell.length_c   1.000
_cell.angle_alpha   90.00
_cell.angle_beta   90.00
_cell.angle_gamma   90.00
#
_symmetry.space_group_name_H-M   'P 1'
#
loop_
_entity.id
_entity.type
_entity.pdbx_description
1 polymer ?
#
loop_
_entity_poly.entity_id
_entity_poly.type
_entity_poly.pdbx_seq_one_letter_code
_entity_poly.pdbx_strand_id
1 'polypeptide(L)'
;SFDTIVKSVANTYTWVGNPLTSTERVNLYVGSWTWGQNAIFFANGTGATNIVMGINQMTNLAAGTSTLYVDRVNEIAVSQGTSESGVIRTRFRPLNKQIVVVP
;
A
#
# COMPACT_ATOMS: atom_id res chain seq x y z
N SER A 1 3.35 16.15 3.02
CA SER A 1 3.33 14.81 3.57
C SER A 1 1.89 14.32 3.74
N PHE A 2 1.72 13.01 3.75
CA PHE A 2 0.40 12.40 3.84
C PHE A 2 0.10 12.08 5.30
N ASP A 3 -0.74 12.88 5.93
CA ASP A 3 -1.01 12.78 7.36
C ASP A 3 -2.47 12.50 7.69
N THR A 4 -3.36 12.71 6.73
CA THR A 4 -4.81 12.65 6.97
C THR A 4 -5.51 11.95 5.82
N ILE A 5 -6.44 11.08 6.17
CA ILE A 5 -7.39 10.49 5.23
C ILE A 5 -8.76 11.08 5.51
N VAL A 6 -9.39 11.60 4.45
CA VAL A 6 -10.77 12.10 4.52
C VAL A 6 -11.69 11.09 3.86
N LYS A 7 -12.55 10.45 4.63
CA LYS A 7 -13.38 9.35 4.13
C LYS A 7 -14.44 9.78 3.13
N SER A 8 -14.82 11.04 3.14
CA SER A 8 -15.89 11.56 2.27
C SER A 8 -15.44 11.85 0.84
N VAL A 9 -14.15 11.75 0.57
CA VAL A 9 -13.59 11.99 -0.77
C VAL A 9 -12.54 10.93 -1.07
N ALA A 10 -12.22 10.76 -2.34
CA ALA A 10 -11.09 9.91 -2.71
C ALA A 10 -9.79 10.57 -2.27
N ASN A 11 -8.86 9.76 -1.76
CA ASN A 11 -7.54 10.22 -1.34
C ASN A 11 -6.49 9.59 -2.22
N THR A 12 -5.41 10.32 -2.49
CA THR A 12 -4.29 9.83 -3.27
C THR A 12 -3.03 9.85 -2.42
N TYR A 13 -2.41 8.70 -2.28
CA TYR A 13 -1.11 8.57 -1.63
C TYR A 13 -0.04 8.44 -2.72
N THR A 14 0.92 9.36 -2.71
CA THR A 14 2.08 9.30 -3.62
C THR A 14 3.30 8.92 -2.80
N TRP A 15 3.92 7.79 -3.16
CA TRP A 15 5.11 7.36 -2.43
C TRP A 15 6.35 8.12 -2.89
N VAL A 16 7.36 8.14 -2.02
CA VAL A 16 8.66 8.68 -2.33
C VAL A 16 9.48 7.58 -2.99
N GLY A 17 9.98 7.84 -4.19
CA GLY A 17 10.78 6.89 -4.92
C GLY A 17 10.39 6.80 -6.38
N ASN A 18 10.98 5.83 -7.05
CA ASN A 18 10.80 5.66 -8.50
C ASN A 18 9.42 5.09 -8.83
N PRO A 19 8.91 5.34 -10.05
CA PRO A 19 7.74 4.65 -10.54
C PRO A 19 7.93 3.13 -10.51
N LEU A 20 6.81 2.41 -10.43
CA LEU A 20 6.86 0.95 -10.40
C LEU A 20 7.37 0.37 -11.72
N THR A 21 8.16 -0.69 -11.60
CA THR A 21 8.52 -1.54 -12.72
C THR A 21 7.48 -2.66 -12.89
N SER A 22 7.62 -3.44 -13.94
CA SER A 22 6.66 -4.52 -14.25
C SER A 22 6.63 -5.63 -13.19
N THR A 23 7.65 -5.74 -12.35
CA THR A 23 7.75 -6.78 -11.32
C THR A 23 7.49 -6.26 -9.93
N GLU A 24 7.16 -4.98 -9.80
CA GLU A 24 7.01 -4.34 -8.49
C GLU A 24 5.55 -4.08 -8.15
N ARG A 25 5.30 -4.03 -6.84
CA ARG A 25 4.02 -3.65 -6.29
C ARG A 25 4.24 -2.84 -5.02
N VAL A 26 3.41 -1.83 -4.81
CA VAL A 26 3.36 -1.10 -3.54
C VAL A 26 2.06 -1.47 -2.85
N ASN A 27 2.15 -1.85 -1.60
CA ASN A 27 1.00 -2.11 -0.74
C ASN A 27 0.88 -1.01 0.31
N LEU A 28 -0.34 -0.60 0.56
CA LEU A 28 -0.67 0.42 1.54
C LEU A 28 -1.69 -0.17 2.49
N TYR A 29 -1.33 -0.21 3.77
CA TYR A 29 -2.20 -0.71 4.82
C TYR A 29 -2.58 0.45 5.72
N VAL A 30 -3.87 0.61 5.96
CA VAL A 30 -4.39 1.59 6.88
C VAL A 30 -5.25 0.85 7.89
N GLY A 31 -4.94 1.02 9.16
CA GLY A 31 -5.69 0.28 10.16
C GLY A 31 -5.61 0.87 11.54
N SER A 32 -6.56 0.46 12.36
CA SER A 32 -6.56 0.69 13.79
C SER A 32 -6.35 -0.65 14.49
N TRP A 33 -6.16 -0.60 15.81
CA TRP A 33 -6.05 -1.82 16.62
C TRP A 33 -7.38 -2.56 16.73
N THR A 34 -8.49 -1.94 16.31
CA THR A 34 -9.81 -2.54 16.38
C THR A 34 -10.02 -3.49 15.20
N TRP A 35 -10.45 -4.70 15.52
CA TRP A 35 -10.70 -5.73 14.52
C TRP A 35 -11.72 -5.26 13.47
N GLY A 36 -11.41 -5.47 12.20
CA GLY A 36 -12.31 -5.13 11.10
C GLY A 36 -12.26 -3.68 10.66
N GLN A 37 -11.48 -2.83 11.33
CA GLN A 37 -11.40 -1.41 11.02
C GLN A 37 -10.10 -1.09 10.28
N ASN A 38 -9.86 -1.79 9.18
CA ASN A 38 -8.68 -1.60 8.36
C ASN A 38 -9.02 -1.69 6.88
N ALA A 39 -8.11 -1.21 6.05
CA ALA A 39 -8.22 -1.31 4.60
C ALA A 39 -6.84 -1.52 4.00
N ILE A 40 -6.81 -2.24 2.88
CA ILE A 40 -5.59 -2.54 2.15
C ILE A 40 -5.77 -2.04 0.72
N PHE A 41 -4.77 -1.30 0.25
CA PHE A 41 -4.74 -0.76 -1.10
C PHE A 41 -3.43 -1.17 -1.75
N PHE A 42 -3.41 -1.23 -3.07
CA PHE A 42 -2.17 -1.55 -3.75
C PHE A 42 -2.11 -0.89 -5.13
N ALA A 43 -0.87 -0.77 -5.64
CA ALA A 43 -0.61 -0.39 -7.02
C ALA A 43 0.39 -1.38 -7.60
N ASN A 44 0.12 -1.88 -8.80
CA ASN A 44 0.99 -2.84 -9.48
C ASN A 44 1.17 -2.53 -10.97
N GLY A 45 0.73 -1.37 -11.42
CA GLY A 45 0.88 -0.98 -12.82
C GLY A 45 2.26 -0.41 -13.09
N THR A 46 2.89 -0.84 -14.17
CA THR A 46 4.18 -0.28 -14.60
C THR A 46 4.06 1.23 -14.78
N GLY A 47 4.98 1.96 -14.18
CA GLY A 47 5.00 3.42 -14.23
C GLY A 47 4.14 4.10 -13.18
N ALA A 48 3.45 3.33 -12.32
CA ALA A 48 2.63 3.92 -11.28
C ALA A 48 3.47 4.66 -10.25
N THR A 49 2.96 5.75 -9.73
CA THR A 49 3.62 6.60 -8.74
C THR A 49 2.75 6.86 -7.51
N ASN A 50 1.50 6.41 -7.54
CA ASN A 50 0.56 6.70 -6.47
C ASN A 50 -0.50 5.60 -6.34
N ILE A 51 -1.21 5.65 -5.22
CA ILE A 51 -2.36 4.79 -4.95
C ILE A 51 -3.55 5.70 -4.68
N VAL A 52 -4.66 5.45 -5.37
CA VAL A 52 -5.92 6.17 -5.13
C VAL A 52 -6.80 5.31 -4.24
N MET A 53 -7.21 5.88 -3.11
CA MET A 53 -8.12 5.25 -2.17
C MET A 53 -9.52 5.77 -2.45
N GLY A 54 -10.34 4.96 -3.09
CA GLY A 54 -11.72 5.34 -3.41
C GLY A 54 -12.60 5.38 -2.16
N ILE A 55 -13.65 6.17 -2.21
CA ILE A 55 -14.56 6.35 -1.07
C ILE A 55 -15.10 5.01 -0.57
N ASN A 56 -15.53 4.16 -1.49
CA ASN A 56 -16.09 2.86 -1.14
C ASN A 56 -15.07 1.90 -0.53
N GLN A 57 -13.79 2.13 -0.78
CA GLN A 57 -12.71 1.29 -0.25
C GLN A 57 -12.33 1.67 1.17
N MET A 58 -12.85 2.78 1.67
CA MET A 58 -12.50 3.30 2.99
C MET A 58 -13.63 3.11 4.02
N THR A 59 -14.69 2.39 3.66
CA THR A 59 -15.87 2.26 4.51
C THR A 59 -15.57 1.59 5.85
N ASN A 60 -14.57 0.71 5.90
CA ASN A 60 -14.21 0.00 7.13
C ASN A 60 -13.29 0.80 8.04
N LEU A 61 -12.79 1.94 7.59
CA LEU A 61 -11.88 2.73 8.42
C LEU A 61 -12.67 3.48 9.48
N ALA A 62 -12.17 3.43 10.71
CA ALA A 62 -12.73 4.22 11.79
C ALA A 62 -12.12 5.61 11.79
N ALA A 63 -12.94 6.62 12.13
CA ALA A 63 -12.42 7.97 12.35
C ALA A 63 -11.51 7.97 13.59
N GLY A 64 -10.45 8.77 13.52
CA GLY A 64 -9.50 8.89 14.62
C GLY A 64 -8.09 8.53 14.19
N THR A 65 -7.23 8.30 15.17
CA THR A 65 -5.83 7.93 14.91
C THR A 65 -5.73 6.52 14.34
N SER A 66 -4.95 6.38 13.29
CA SER A 66 -4.74 5.10 12.62
C SER A 66 -3.27 4.97 12.23
N THR A 67 -2.86 3.78 11.85
CA THR A 67 -1.51 3.52 11.38
C THR A 67 -1.51 3.34 9.88
N LEU A 68 -0.58 4.02 9.23
CA LEU A 68 -0.29 3.86 7.81
C LEU A 68 0.98 3.06 7.68
N TYR A 69 0.92 1.98 6.94
CA TYR A 69 2.07 1.12 6.65
C TYR A 69 2.18 0.94 5.14
N VAL A 70 3.36 1.22 4.61
CA VAL A 70 3.62 1.09 3.17
C VAL A 70 4.79 0.15 2.97
N ASP A 71 4.61 -0.84 2.10
CA ASP A 71 5.74 -1.64 1.64
C ASP A 71 5.80 -1.65 0.11
N ARG A 72 7.00 -1.85 -0.40
CA ARG A 72 7.25 -2.01 -1.82
C ARG A 72 7.89 -3.38 -2.02
N VAL A 73 7.28 -4.17 -2.89
CA VAL A 73 7.69 -5.56 -3.14
C VAL A 73 8.12 -5.69 -4.58
N ASN A 74 9.28 -6.31 -4.77
CA ASN A 74 9.75 -6.70 -6.09
C ASN A 74 9.73 -8.22 -6.18
N GLU A 75 8.96 -8.74 -7.13
CA GLU A 75 8.81 -10.18 -7.33
C GLU A 75 9.35 -10.54 -8.71
N ILE A 76 10.40 -11.35 -8.73
CA ILE A 76 11.03 -11.78 -9.96
C ILE A 76 10.94 -13.31 -10.02
N ALA A 77 10.34 -13.79 -11.11
CA ALA A 77 10.31 -15.22 -11.35
C ALA A 77 11.73 -15.73 -11.61
N VAL A 78 12.11 -16.79 -10.93
CA VAL A 78 13.42 -17.41 -11.08
C VAL A 78 13.27 -18.70 -11.86
N SER A 79 13.96 -18.76 -12.99
CA SER A 79 14.04 -19.97 -13.81
C SER A 79 15.52 -20.33 -13.95
N GLN A 80 15.97 -21.30 -13.18
CA GLN A 80 17.39 -21.63 -13.07
C GLN A 80 17.75 -23.00 -13.64
N GLY A 81 16.90 -23.61 -14.40
CA GLY A 81 17.18 -24.92 -14.92
C GLY A 81 17.21 -26.01 -13.88
N THR A 82 16.85 -25.72 -12.66
CA THR A 82 16.66 -26.69 -11.60
C THR A 82 15.22 -27.16 -11.58
N SER A 83 14.94 -28.21 -10.85
CA SER A 83 13.60 -28.74 -10.73
C SER A 83 12.64 -27.78 -9.99
N GLU A 84 13.18 -26.75 -9.37
CA GLU A 84 12.39 -25.79 -8.63
C GLU A 84 12.45 -24.46 -9.34
N SER A 85 11.29 -24.00 -9.80
CA SER A 85 11.11 -22.62 -10.20
C SER A 85 10.53 -21.88 -9.02
N GLY A 86 11.02 -20.68 -8.76
CA GLY A 86 10.59 -19.90 -7.62
C GLY A 86 10.41 -18.44 -7.96
N VAL A 87 10.02 -17.69 -6.96
CA VAL A 87 9.91 -16.24 -7.05
C VAL A 87 10.85 -15.65 -6.02
N ILE A 88 11.73 -14.75 -6.46
CA ILE A 88 12.49 -13.92 -5.54
C ILE A 88 11.64 -12.73 -5.18
N ARG A 89 11.41 -12.56 -3.89
CA ARG A 89 10.62 -11.45 -3.36
C ARG A 89 11.50 -10.58 -2.49
N THR A 90 11.66 -9.34 -2.88
CA THR A 90 12.38 -8.34 -2.10
C THR A 90 11.39 -7.32 -1.59
N ARG A 91 11.40 -7.08 -0.28
CA ARG A 91 10.46 -6.16 0.37
C ARG A 91 11.22 -5.03 1.02
N PHE A 92 10.82 -3.82 0.71
CA PHE A 92 11.28 -2.62 1.38
C PHE A 92 10.15 -2.09 2.26
N ARG A 93 10.50 -1.58 3.44
CA ARG A 93 9.55 -1.04 4.40
C ARG A 93 9.81 0.45 4.58
N PRO A 94 9.44 1.25 3.61
CA PRO A 94 9.84 2.65 3.63
C PRO A 94 9.09 3.48 4.64
N LEU A 95 7.91 3.06 5.11
CA LEU A 95 7.08 3.94 5.91
C LEU A 95 6.17 3.16 6.85
N ASN A 96 6.19 3.61 8.11
CA ASN A 96 5.22 3.21 9.12
C ASN A 96 4.97 4.45 9.99
N LYS A 97 3.79 5.04 9.91
CA LYS A 97 3.51 6.29 10.62
C LYS A 97 2.06 6.34 11.08
N GLN A 98 1.81 7.20 12.06
CA GLN A 98 0.45 7.49 12.47
C GLN A 98 -0.17 8.55 11.57
N ILE A 99 -1.44 8.35 11.27
CA ILE A 99 -2.26 9.29 10.52
C ILE A 99 -3.58 9.49 11.24
N VAL A 100 -4.35 10.46 10.78
CA VAL A 100 -5.70 10.70 11.28
C VAL A 100 -6.70 10.43 10.16
N VAL A 101 -7.72 9.66 10.48
CA VAL A 101 -8.84 9.41 9.57
C VAL A 101 -10.01 10.30 10.03
N VAL A 102 -10.50 11.12 9.13
CA VAL A 102 -11.66 11.99 9.40
C VAL A 102 -12.84 11.57 8.55
N PRO A 103 -14.08 11.79 9.04
CA PRO A 103 -15.29 11.37 8.32
C PRO A 103 -15.43 12.00 6.96
#